data_65b6c83d06c246f832ec85bddd01e4f6
#
_entry.id   65b6c83d06c246f832ec85bddd01e4f6
#
_cell.length_a   1.000
_cell.length_b   1.000
_cell.length_c   1.000
_cell.angle_alpha   90.00
_cell.angle_beta   90.00
_cell.angle_gamma   90.00
#
_symmetry.space_group_name_H-M   'P 1'
#
loop_
_entity.id
_entity.type
_entity.pdbx_description
1 polymer ?
#
loop_
_entity_poly.entity_id
_entity_poly.type
_entity_poly.pdbx_seq_one_letter_code
_entity_poly.pdbx_strand_id
1 'polypeptide(L)'
;GGGNFASSMSNISYFFPKRVQGTSLGLNAGLGNLGVSVMQFLIPIVIASGAFVSIAGVGIPLTEIDGHKAVGTLVYIQNAAWVWVPLLILASVAAFFGMNNLKSATPKLGNVVSEFSKILLLVLFGVIGAGVGAYLLKGLGINMWVVLPVTVMITLSLMKFLSPNELKENLNKQFAIFNNKHNWIMTIIYTMTFGSFIGYAASFPKLIQDVFGYLPNGLVNPNAPNPMTWAFLGPMVGAIIRPLGGWLSDKLESGSKVTAYSTLLQIAAALGVAYYIIQARESMAPEEYWWPFFTLFMALFIGTGIGNGSTFRSIPYIFSKEQAGPVLGWTSAIAAYGAFIIPKVFGQQIKLGHAEYALYGFSVYYIVCLILNWWYYDRNDAEITC
;
A
#
# COMPACT_ATOMS: atom_id res chain seq x y z
N GLY A 1 8.87 4.97 8.31
CA GLY A 1 8.72 5.32 6.90
C GLY A 1 7.29 5.68 6.52
N GLY A 2 6.32 4.77 6.73
CA GLY A 2 4.93 4.97 6.25
C GLY A 2 4.24 6.23 6.79
N GLY A 3 4.49 6.63 8.02
CA GLY A 3 3.92 7.84 8.62
C GLY A 3 4.32 9.15 7.93
N ASN A 4 5.44 9.15 7.20
CA ASN A 4 5.89 10.34 6.47
C ASN A 4 5.22 10.49 5.09
N PHE A 5 4.48 9.49 4.62
CA PHE A 5 3.87 9.51 3.28
C PHE A 5 2.87 10.67 3.13
N ALA A 6 1.92 10.78 4.05
CA ALA A 6 0.89 11.82 3.98
C ALA A 6 1.49 13.24 4.06
N SER A 7 2.50 13.45 4.90
CA SER A 7 3.17 14.76 5.01
C SER A 7 3.95 15.12 3.74
N SER A 8 4.65 14.17 3.11
CA SER A 8 5.36 14.41 1.86
C SER A 8 4.41 14.72 0.70
N MET A 9 3.28 14.00 0.60
CA MET A 9 2.26 14.23 -0.42
C MET A 9 1.59 15.59 -0.28
N SER A 10 1.23 15.97 0.95
CA SER A 10 0.70 17.31 1.24
C SER A 10 1.71 18.40 0.90
N ASN A 11 2.98 18.22 1.26
CA ASN A 11 4.05 19.18 1.02
C ASN A 11 4.25 19.44 -0.48
N ILE A 12 4.29 18.41 -1.31
CA ILE A 12 4.43 18.53 -2.77
C ILE A 12 3.33 19.39 -3.37
N SER A 13 2.10 19.30 -2.87
CA SER A 13 0.99 20.11 -3.39
C SER A 13 1.18 21.62 -3.21
N TYR A 14 2.05 22.05 -2.30
CA TYR A 14 2.41 23.46 -2.13
C TYR A 14 3.55 23.92 -3.06
N PHE A 15 4.44 23.02 -3.47
CA PHE A 15 5.60 23.36 -4.33
C PHE A 15 5.25 23.39 -5.81
N PHE A 16 4.26 22.63 -6.25
CA PHE A 16 3.94 22.45 -7.66
C PHE A 16 2.58 23.03 -8.03
N PRO A 17 2.45 23.67 -9.22
CA PRO A 17 1.17 24.15 -9.71
C PRO A 17 0.23 23.00 -10.08
N LYS A 18 -1.10 23.25 -10.01
CA LYS A 18 -2.14 22.24 -10.27
C LYS A 18 -1.94 21.42 -11.56
N ARG A 19 -1.46 22.09 -12.64
CA ARG A 19 -1.26 21.47 -13.97
C ARG A 19 -0.25 20.32 -14.02
N VAL A 20 0.64 20.20 -13.03
CA VAL A 20 1.66 19.14 -12.94
C VAL A 20 1.61 18.39 -11.60
N GLN A 21 0.56 18.61 -10.82
CA GLN A 21 0.43 17.95 -9.51
C GLN A 21 0.27 16.45 -9.63
N GLY A 22 -0.46 15.97 -10.62
CA GLY A 22 -0.61 14.53 -10.87
C GLY A 22 0.74 13.87 -11.11
N THR A 23 1.55 14.43 -12.00
CA THR A 23 2.91 13.96 -12.29
C THR A 23 3.80 14.01 -11.05
N SER A 24 3.80 15.13 -10.32
CA SER A 24 4.69 15.34 -9.16
C SER A 24 4.32 14.43 -7.99
N LEU A 25 3.04 14.29 -7.68
CA LEU A 25 2.53 13.39 -6.64
C LEU A 25 2.74 11.93 -7.03
N GLY A 26 2.50 11.58 -8.30
CA GLY A 26 2.75 10.25 -8.85
C GLY A 26 4.23 9.86 -8.78
N LEU A 27 5.14 10.79 -9.08
CA LEU A 27 6.59 10.58 -8.99
C LEU A 27 7.02 10.36 -7.54
N ASN A 28 6.59 11.22 -6.61
CA ASN A 28 6.91 11.07 -5.18
C ASN A 28 6.40 9.73 -4.62
N ALA A 29 5.15 9.38 -4.93
CA ALA A 29 4.57 8.12 -4.48
C ALA A 29 5.21 6.91 -5.16
N GLY A 30 5.55 7.01 -6.43
CA GLY A 30 6.23 5.97 -7.19
C GLY A 30 7.61 5.66 -6.61
N LEU A 31 8.46 6.66 -6.48
CA LEU A 31 9.80 6.50 -5.90
C LEU A 31 9.75 6.01 -4.45
N GLY A 32 8.82 6.53 -3.64
CA GLY A 32 8.63 6.06 -2.25
C GLY A 32 8.22 4.59 -2.17
N ASN A 33 7.33 4.15 -3.04
CA ASN A 33 6.85 2.76 -3.04
C ASN A 33 7.77 1.78 -3.80
N LEU A 34 8.76 2.26 -4.56
CA LEU A 34 9.81 1.42 -5.11
C LEU A 34 10.57 0.69 -4.00
N GLY A 35 10.63 1.27 -2.80
CA GLY A 35 11.17 0.62 -1.60
C GLY A 35 10.55 -0.75 -1.30
N VAL A 36 9.28 -0.99 -1.63
CA VAL A 36 8.63 -2.30 -1.45
C VAL A 36 9.32 -3.36 -2.29
N SER A 37 9.61 -3.04 -3.55
CA SER A 37 10.34 -3.93 -4.46
C SER A 37 11.79 -4.16 -4.00
N VAL A 38 12.47 -3.08 -3.61
CA VAL A 38 13.84 -3.16 -3.07
C VAL A 38 13.88 -4.05 -1.82
N MET A 39 12.90 -3.94 -0.93
CA MET A 39 12.78 -4.81 0.24
C MET A 39 12.62 -6.28 -0.16
N GLN A 40 11.71 -6.58 -1.06
CA GLN A 40 11.46 -7.97 -1.49
C GLN A 40 12.69 -8.60 -2.17
N PHE A 41 13.49 -7.81 -2.88
CA PHE A 41 14.72 -8.27 -3.49
C PHE A 41 15.87 -8.39 -2.47
N LEU A 42 16.06 -7.37 -1.63
CA LEU A 42 17.24 -7.23 -0.76
C LEU A 42 17.14 -8.09 0.50
N ILE A 43 15.95 -8.20 1.12
CA ILE A 43 15.81 -8.90 2.41
C ILE A 43 16.24 -10.36 2.35
N PRO A 44 15.86 -11.17 1.34
CA PRO A 44 16.34 -12.55 1.23
C PRO A 44 17.88 -12.66 1.21
N ILE A 45 18.54 -11.68 0.59
CA ILE A 45 20.02 -11.64 0.49
C ILE A 45 20.64 -11.32 1.86
N VAL A 46 20.13 -10.27 2.53
CA VAL A 46 20.74 -9.84 3.81
C VAL A 46 20.47 -10.78 4.97
N ILE A 47 19.32 -11.47 4.99
CA ILE A 47 19.04 -12.49 6.02
C ILE A 47 19.87 -13.76 5.83
N ALA A 48 20.36 -14.03 4.61
CA ALA A 48 21.29 -15.12 4.34
C ALA A 48 22.75 -14.78 4.65
N SER A 49 23.05 -13.50 4.93
CA SER A 49 24.41 -12.99 5.11
C SER A 49 24.67 -12.62 6.57
N GLY A 50 25.86 -12.95 7.09
CA GLY A 50 26.32 -12.52 8.40
C GLY A 50 26.83 -11.06 8.47
N ALA A 51 26.46 -10.19 7.52
CA ALA A 51 27.03 -8.84 7.36
C ALA A 51 26.94 -7.93 8.60
N PHE A 52 25.94 -8.12 9.46
CA PHE A 52 25.71 -7.30 10.66
C PHE A 52 25.91 -8.06 11.98
N VAL A 53 26.60 -9.22 11.95
CA VAL A 53 26.78 -10.08 13.17
C VAL A 53 27.36 -9.32 14.35
N SER A 54 28.31 -8.42 14.12
CA SER A 54 28.95 -7.62 15.18
C SER A 54 28.02 -6.64 15.90
N ILE A 55 26.92 -6.26 15.25
CA ILE A 55 25.95 -5.25 15.76
C ILE A 55 24.60 -5.89 16.06
N ALA A 56 24.15 -6.77 15.18
CA ALA A 56 22.80 -7.33 15.20
C ALA A 56 22.71 -8.70 15.91
N GLY A 57 23.85 -9.30 16.26
CA GLY A 57 23.92 -10.61 16.91
C GLY A 57 24.05 -11.79 15.95
N VAL A 58 24.15 -12.99 16.52
CA VAL A 58 24.38 -14.24 15.79
C VAL A 58 23.10 -14.72 15.06
N GLY A 59 23.31 -15.50 13.99
CA GLY A 59 22.21 -16.12 13.25
C GLY A 59 21.46 -17.17 14.07
N ILE A 60 20.21 -17.40 13.67
CA ILE A 60 19.34 -18.43 14.24
C ILE A 60 19.39 -19.64 13.29
N PRO A 61 19.65 -20.87 13.78
CA PRO A 61 19.63 -22.05 12.93
C PRO A 61 18.19 -22.38 12.50
N LEU A 62 18.01 -22.73 11.24
CA LEU A 62 16.74 -23.24 10.72
C LEU A 62 16.41 -24.57 11.40
N THR A 63 15.16 -24.71 11.84
CA THR A 63 14.63 -25.95 12.45
C THR A 63 14.00 -26.87 11.42
N GLU A 64 13.63 -26.33 10.24
CA GLU A 64 13.02 -27.05 9.14
C GLU A 64 13.70 -26.65 7.82
N ILE A 65 13.53 -27.48 6.78
CA ILE A 65 14.02 -27.19 5.43
C ILE A 65 13.23 -26.01 4.87
N ASP A 66 13.94 -24.95 4.41
CA ASP A 66 13.36 -23.79 3.76
C ASP A 66 13.87 -23.69 2.31
N GLY A 67 13.10 -24.18 1.38
CA GLY A 67 13.47 -24.27 -0.03
C GLY A 67 14.72 -25.14 -0.22
N HIS A 68 15.85 -24.53 -0.62
CA HIS A 68 17.13 -25.23 -0.80
C HIS A 68 18.05 -25.18 0.43
N LYS A 69 17.60 -24.57 1.54
CA LYS A 69 18.41 -24.44 2.75
C LYS A 69 18.16 -25.62 3.68
N ALA A 70 19.24 -26.30 4.07
CA ALA A 70 19.19 -27.41 5.01
C ALA A 70 18.89 -26.97 6.45
N VAL A 71 18.35 -27.87 7.26
CA VAL A 71 18.24 -27.71 8.71
C VAL A 71 19.60 -27.37 9.31
N GLY A 72 19.64 -26.41 10.23
CA GLY A 72 20.89 -25.92 10.85
C GLY A 72 21.56 -24.77 10.10
N THR A 73 21.11 -24.42 8.88
CA THR A 73 21.61 -23.23 8.18
C THR A 73 21.32 -21.97 9.01
N LEU A 74 22.31 -21.14 9.24
CA LEU A 74 22.15 -19.89 10.00
C LEU A 74 21.40 -18.84 9.15
N VAL A 75 20.38 -18.27 9.74
CA VAL A 75 19.58 -17.18 9.16
C VAL A 75 19.60 -15.97 10.08
N TYR A 76 19.87 -14.80 9.54
CA TYR A 76 20.04 -13.54 10.27
C TYR A 76 18.84 -12.64 10.09
N ILE A 77 17.68 -13.04 10.64
CA ILE A 77 16.39 -12.34 10.48
C ILE A 77 16.49 -10.87 10.89
N GLN A 78 17.26 -10.56 11.93
CA GLN A 78 17.50 -9.21 12.44
C GLN A 78 18.12 -8.27 11.37
N ASN A 79 18.87 -8.81 10.40
CA ASN A 79 19.49 -8.02 9.34
C ASN A 79 18.42 -7.36 8.43
N ALA A 80 17.23 -7.92 8.35
CA ALA A 80 16.11 -7.31 7.64
C ALA A 80 15.74 -5.91 8.18
N ALA A 81 15.98 -5.66 9.47
CA ALA A 81 15.78 -4.35 10.07
C ALA A 81 17.06 -3.50 10.03
N TRP A 82 18.22 -4.08 10.35
CA TRP A 82 19.48 -3.35 10.45
C TRP A 82 19.95 -2.73 9.13
N VAL A 83 19.66 -3.35 7.99
CA VAL A 83 20.03 -2.81 6.67
C VAL A 83 19.44 -1.42 6.39
N TRP A 84 18.33 -1.08 7.04
CA TRP A 84 17.66 0.22 6.84
C TRP A 84 18.22 1.33 7.72
N VAL A 85 18.87 1.02 8.82
CA VAL A 85 19.37 2.02 9.79
C VAL A 85 20.31 3.03 9.12
N PRO A 86 21.40 2.62 8.41
CA PRO A 86 22.28 3.57 7.75
C PRO A 86 21.58 4.37 6.66
N LEU A 87 20.66 3.75 5.90
CA LEU A 87 19.89 4.43 4.85
C LEU A 87 18.94 5.48 5.44
N LEU A 88 18.29 5.19 6.57
CA LEU A 88 17.43 6.14 7.27
C LEU A 88 18.22 7.31 7.86
N ILE A 89 19.43 7.07 8.38
CA ILE A 89 20.32 8.13 8.85
C ILE A 89 20.70 9.04 7.67
N LEU A 90 21.14 8.47 6.56
CA LEU A 90 21.51 9.24 5.36
C LEU A 90 20.31 10.06 4.82
N ALA A 91 19.11 9.45 4.75
CA ALA A 91 17.91 10.14 4.33
C ALA A 91 17.53 11.30 5.27
N SER A 92 17.71 11.11 6.59
CA SER A 92 17.44 12.15 7.59
C SER A 92 18.41 13.32 7.48
N VAL A 93 19.70 13.03 7.26
CA VAL A 93 20.73 14.04 7.02
C VAL A 93 20.45 14.79 5.72
N ALA A 94 20.14 14.07 4.63
CA ALA A 94 19.79 14.69 3.36
C ALA A 94 18.52 15.57 3.45
N ALA A 95 17.52 15.15 4.21
CA ALA A 95 16.31 15.94 4.45
C ALA A 95 16.63 17.21 5.26
N PHE A 96 17.46 17.10 6.30
CA PHE A 96 17.83 18.22 7.14
C PHE A 96 18.56 19.35 6.37
N PHE A 97 19.50 18.97 5.51
CA PHE A 97 20.29 19.95 4.73
C PHE A 97 19.68 20.32 3.39
N GLY A 98 18.89 19.44 2.77
CA GLY A 98 18.37 19.62 1.40
C GLY A 98 16.94 20.13 1.30
N MET A 99 16.13 20.00 2.36
CA MET A 99 14.73 20.46 2.31
C MET A 99 14.61 21.93 2.72
N ASN A 100 13.72 22.66 2.01
CA ASN A 100 13.43 24.06 2.27
C ASN A 100 12.00 24.25 2.77
N ASN A 101 11.81 25.17 3.73
CA ASN A 101 10.50 25.56 4.20
C ASN A 101 9.93 26.70 3.35
N LEU A 102 8.70 26.53 2.83
CA LEU A 102 7.98 27.61 2.15
C LEU A 102 7.40 28.55 3.21
N LYS A 103 7.82 29.82 3.21
CA LYS A 103 7.35 30.85 4.16
C LYS A 103 5.83 31.04 4.15
N SER A 104 5.19 30.86 2.99
CA SER A 104 3.74 30.98 2.82
C SER A 104 2.95 29.78 3.37
N ALA A 105 3.57 28.62 3.49
CA ALA A 105 2.91 27.38 3.92
C ALA A 105 3.26 26.99 5.37
N THR A 106 4.37 27.52 5.89
CA THR A 106 4.85 27.19 7.23
C THR A 106 4.37 28.25 8.23
N PRO A 107 3.46 27.95 9.15
CA PRO A 107 3.17 28.83 10.26
C PRO A 107 4.44 29.08 11.08
N LYS A 108 4.50 30.19 11.83
CA LYS A 108 5.61 30.44 12.75
C LYS A 108 5.72 29.24 13.68
N LEU A 109 6.83 28.52 13.58
CA LEU A 109 7.13 27.42 14.49
C LEU A 109 7.27 28.01 15.91
N GLY A 110 6.46 27.49 16.82
CA GLY A 110 6.64 27.71 18.25
C GLY A 110 7.89 27.00 18.78
N ASN A 111 7.85 26.54 19.98
CA ASN A 111 8.93 25.73 20.56
C ASN A 111 9.01 24.37 19.83
N VAL A 112 10.13 24.10 19.15
CA VAL A 112 10.37 22.87 18.37
C VAL A 112 10.14 21.61 19.21
N VAL A 113 10.54 21.61 20.47
CA VAL A 113 10.36 20.48 21.40
C VAL A 113 8.87 20.23 21.66
N SER A 114 8.09 21.31 21.86
CA SER A 114 6.64 21.21 22.05
C SER A 114 5.94 20.62 20.82
N GLU A 115 6.29 21.09 19.63
CA GLU A 115 5.69 20.60 18.38
C GLU A 115 6.08 19.14 18.11
N PHE A 116 7.32 18.78 18.36
CA PHE A 116 7.77 17.38 18.26
C PHE A 116 7.03 16.48 19.27
N SER A 117 6.83 16.94 20.51
CA SER A 117 6.06 16.18 21.52
C SER A 117 4.61 15.95 21.10
N LYS A 118 3.98 16.91 20.42
CA LYS A 118 2.62 16.76 19.87
C LYS A 118 2.59 15.67 18.79
N ILE A 119 3.60 15.60 17.91
CA ILE A 119 3.72 14.54 16.90
C ILE A 119 3.91 13.17 17.58
N LEU A 120 4.79 13.08 18.58
CA LEU A 120 5.00 11.83 19.34
C LEU A 120 3.71 11.36 20.03
N LEU A 121 2.93 12.29 20.58
CA LEU A 121 1.64 11.97 21.18
C LEU A 121 0.66 11.35 20.16
N LEU A 122 0.59 11.90 18.95
CA LEU A 122 -0.25 11.34 17.88
C LEU A 122 0.24 9.94 17.45
N VAL A 123 1.55 9.73 17.37
CA VAL A 123 2.14 8.41 17.12
C VAL A 123 1.75 7.44 18.23
N LEU A 124 1.82 7.86 19.51
CA LEU A 124 1.43 7.04 20.65
C LEU A 124 -0.04 6.60 20.56
N PHE A 125 -0.94 7.49 20.17
CA PHE A 125 -2.36 7.14 19.95
C PHE A 125 -2.53 6.07 18.87
N GLY A 126 -1.77 6.17 17.79
CA GLY A 126 -1.73 5.15 16.73
C GLY A 126 -1.20 3.80 17.24
N VAL A 127 -0.13 3.82 18.04
CA VAL A 127 0.44 2.61 18.65
C VAL A 127 -0.54 1.96 19.63
N ILE A 128 -1.24 2.74 20.45
CA ILE A 128 -2.29 2.23 21.36
C ILE A 128 -3.41 1.57 20.54
N GLY A 129 -3.92 2.24 19.49
CA GLY A 129 -4.93 1.67 18.61
C GLY A 129 -4.49 0.35 17.97
N ALA A 130 -3.26 0.30 17.45
CA ALA A 130 -2.67 -0.90 16.86
C ALA A 130 -2.49 -2.03 17.89
N GLY A 131 -2.02 -1.70 19.11
CA GLY A 131 -1.87 -2.65 20.22
C GLY A 131 -3.21 -3.27 20.64
N VAL A 132 -4.24 -2.45 20.80
CA VAL A 132 -5.61 -2.94 21.05
C VAL A 132 -6.09 -3.84 19.92
N GLY A 133 -5.88 -3.46 18.65
CA GLY A 133 -6.23 -4.28 17.50
C GLY A 133 -5.52 -5.64 17.49
N ALA A 134 -4.23 -5.66 17.77
CA ALA A 134 -3.46 -6.90 17.88
C ALA A 134 -3.99 -7.80 19.02
N TYR A 135 -4.33 -7.23 20.16
CA TYR A 135 -4.91 -7.97 21.27
C TYR A 135 -6.29 -8.53 20.93
N LEU A 136 -7.17 -7.75 20.30
CA LEU A 136 -8.48 -8.21 19.88
C LEU A 136 -8.39 -9.37 18.86
N LEU A 137 -7.45 -9.28 17.91
CA LEU A 137 -7.25 -10.33 16.88
C LEU A 137 -6.61 -11.59 17.43
N LYS A 138 -5.52 -11.45 18.22
CA LYS A 138 -4.69 -12.58 18.65
C LYS A 138 -5.08 -13.10 20.04
N GLY A 139 -5.42 -12.20 20.95
CA GLY A 139 -5.79 -12.55 22.33
C GLY A 139 -7.23 -13.03 22.45
N LEU A 140 -8.17 -12.33 21.81
CA LEU A 140 -9.60 -12.63 21.91
C LEU A 140 -10.18 -13.35 20.69
N GLY A 141 -9.41 -13.50 19.60
CA GLY A 141 -9.87 -14.16 18.38
C GLY A 141 -11.00 -13.44 17.63
N ILE A 142 -11.18 -12.14 17.88
CA ILE A 142 -12.27 -11.36 17.27
C ILE A 142 -12.03 -11.25 15.76
N ASN A 143 -13.12 -11.32 14.99
CA ASN A 143 -13.07 -11.26 13.55
C ASN A 143 -12.43 -9.95 13.06
N MET A 144 -11.51 -10.07 12.11
CA MET A 144 -10.80 -8.96 11.49
C MET A 144 -11.72 -7.83 11.01
N TRP A 145 -12.85 -8.16 10.39
CA TRP A 145 -13.79 -7.17 9.86
C TRP A 145 -14.44 -6.29 10.93
N VAL A 146 -14.45 -6.75 12.18
CA VAL A 146 -14.85 -5.96 13.34
C VAL A 146 -13.68 -5.18 13.91
N VAL A 147 -12.51 -5.81 13.99
CA VAL A 147 -11.31 -5.19 14.60
C VAL A 147 -10.81 -3.99 13.80
N LEU A 148 -10.82 -4.05 12.47
CA LEU A 148 -10.34 -2.94 11.63
C LEU A 148 -11.09 -1.62 11.89
N PRO A 149 -12.42 -1.53 11.79
CA PRO A 149 -13.12 -0.29 12.10
C PRO A 149 -12.99 0.10 13.59
N VAL A 150 -12.95 -0.84 14.51
CA VAL A 150 -12.78 -0.57 15.94
C VAL A 150 -11.42 0.10 16.22
N THR A 151 -10.33 -0.37 15.62
CA THR A 151 -9.00 0.25 15.79
C THR A 151 -8.96 1.67 15.27
N VAL A 152 -9.59 1.93 14.11
CA VAL A 152 -9.71 3.28 13.55
C VAL A 152 -10.51 4.18 14.49
N MET A 153 -11.66 3.71 14.98
CA MET A 153 -12.51 4.47 15.92
C MET A 153 -11.78 4.77 17.22
N ILE A 154 -11.04 3.82 17.80
CA ILE A 154 -10.24 4.03 19.02
C ILE A 154 -9.19 5.12 18.76
N THR A 155 -8.41 5.01 17.68
CA THR A 155 -7.36 5.97 17.36
C THR A 155 -7.93 7.37 17.17
N LEU A 156 -9.00 7.52 16.40
CA LEU A 156 -9.66 8.83 16.20
C LEU A 156 -10.26 9.39 17.50
N SER A 157 -10.81 8.53 18.36
CA SER A 157 -11.34 8.94 19.66
C SER A 157 -10.24 9.44 20.59
N LEU A 158 -9.11 8.73 20.66
CA LEU A 158 -7.93 9.18 21.41
C LEU A 158 -7.45 10.55 20.91
N MET A 159 -7.33 10.71 19.59
CA MET A 159 -6.93 11.98 18.97
C MET A 159 -7.91 13.12 19.31
N LYS A 160 -9.21 12.85 19.26
CA LYS A 160 -10.26 13.86 19.49
C LYS A 160 -10.38 14.26 20.95
N PHE A 161 -10.29 13.31 21.89
CA PHE A 161 -10.63 13.56 23.30
C PHE A 161 -9.39 13.79 24.19
N LEU A 162 -8.26 13.15 23.90
CA LEU A 162 -7.06 13.22 24.75
C LEU A 162 -5.98 14.19 24.25
N SER A 163 -6.16 14.84 23.09
CA SER A 163 -5.20 15.82 22.58
C SER A 163 -5.25 17.12 23.43
N PRO A 164 -4.10 17.77 23.67
CA PRO A 164 -4.02 19.11 24.28
C PRO A 164 -4.80 20.14 23.48
N ASN A 165 -5.25 21.23 24.15
CA ASN A 165 -6.17 22.20 23.57
C ASN A 165 -5.78 22.74 22.19
N GLU A 166 -4.53 23.17 21.99
CA GLU A 166 -4.05 23.67 20.70
C GLU A 166 -4.07 22.59 19.61
N LEU A 167 -3.60 21.36 19.93
CA LEU A 167 -3.61 20.22 19.01
C LEU A 167 -5.04 19.79 18.69
N LYS A 168 -5.93 19.81 19.69
CA LYS A 168 -7.33 19.49 19.55
C LYS A 168 -8.06 20.45 18.62
N GLU A 169 -7.77 21.74 18.72
CA GLU A 169 -8.35 22.75 17.83
C GLU A 169 -7.93 22.51 16.36
N ASN A 170 -6.64 22.22 16.13
CA ASN A 170 -6.14 21.85 14.81
C ASN A 170 -6.79 20.57 14.30
N LEU A 171 -6.85 19.51 15.11
CA LEU A 171 -7.48 18.23 14.75
C LEU A 171 -8.97 18.40 14.42
N ASN A 172 -9.72 19.24 15.15
CA ASN A 172 -11.11 19.50 14.83
C ASN A 172 -11.29 20.14 13.44
N LYS A 173 -10.38 21.02 13.02
CA LYS A 173 -10.36 21.57 11.66
C LYS A 173 -10.08 20.46 10.62
N GLN A 174 -9.15 19.56 10.93
CA GLN A 174 -8.83 18.41 10.07
C GLN A 174 -9.98 17.43 9.97
N PHE A 175 -10.68 17.15 11.07
CA PHE A 175 -11.83 16.23 11.10
C PHE A 175 -13.06 16.74 10.32
N ALA A 176 -13.09 18.01 9.91
CA ALA A 176 -14.14 18.52 9.03
C ALA A 176 -14.25 17.76 7.70
N ILE A 177 -13.19 17.06 7.26
CA ILE A 177 -13.22 16.20 6.07
C ILE A 177 -14.27 15.08 6.16
N PHE A 178 -14.57 14.59 7.36
CA PHE A 178 -15.54 13.50 7.55
C PHE A 178 -16.99 13.91 7.26
N ASN A 179 -17.28 15.21 7.24
CA ASN A 179 -18.58 15.75 6.84
C ASN A 179 -18.74 15.85 5.30
N ASN A 180 -17.66 15.68 4.56
CA ASN A 180 -17.65 15.75 3.10
C ASN A 180 -17.81 14.32 2.53
N LYS A 181 -18.90 14.06 1.80
CA LYS A 181 -19.16 12.75 1.19
C LYS A 181 -18.06 12.31 0.22
N HIS A 182 -17.43 13.26 -0.49
CA HIS A 182 -16.35 12.96 -1.42
C HIS A 182 -15.11 12.40 -0.73
N ASN A 183 -14.88 12.72 0.56
CA ASN A 183 -13.82 12.09 1.33
C ASN A 183 -14.04 10.56 1.43
N TRP A 184 -15.25 10.12 1.68
CA TRP A 184 -15.59 8.70 1.77
C TRP A 184 -15.51 7.99 0.42
N ILE A 185 -16.02 8.64 -0.65
CA ILE A 185 -15.96 8.11 -2.02
C ILE A 185 -14.49 7.97 -2.45
N MET A 186 -13.67 9.00 -2.25
CA MET A 186 -12.25 8.94 -2.58
C MET A 186 -11.50 7.93 -1.72
N THR A 187 -11.88 7.73 -0.47
CA THR A 187 -11.32 6.67 0.38
C THR A 187 -11.55 5.29 -0.22
N ILE A 188 -12.77 5.02 -0.71
CA ILE A 188 -13.12 3.75 -1.38
C ILE A 188 -12.30 3.58 -2.66
N ILE A 189 -12.29 4.60 -3.54
CA ILE A 189 -11.54 4.55 -4.80
C ILE A 189 -10.03 4.45 -4.56
N TYR A 190 -9.50 5.20 -3.59
CA TYR A 190 -8.07 5.13 -3.27
C TYR A 190 -7.66 3.79 -2.65
N THR A 191 -8.54 3.16 -1.88
CA THR A 191 -8.34 1.80 -1.37
C THR A 191 -8.30 0.78 -2.51
N MET A 192 -9.08 0.97 -3.58
CA MET A 192 -8.99 0.15 -4.79
C MET A 192 -7.60 0.29 -5.45
N THR A 193 -7.07 1.51 -5.61
CA THR A 193 -5.80 1.71 -6.32
C THR A 193 -4.59 1.40 -5.43
N PHE A 194 -4.43 2.10 -4.32
CA PHE A 194 -3.28 1.93 -3.42
C PHE A 194 -3.39 0.70 -2.53
N GLY A 195 -4.57 0.44 -1.97
CA GLY A 195 -4.80 -0.73 -1.14
C GLY A 195 -4.56 -2.04 -1.90
N SER A 196 -5.01 -2.12 -3.16
CA SER A 196 -4.75 -3.28 -4.02
C SER A 196 -3.26 -3.40 -4.36
N PHE A 197 -2.58 -2.30 -4.69
CA PHE A 197 -1.14 -2.32 -4.94
C PHE A 197 -0.36 -2.93 -3.76
N ILE A 198 -0.55 -2.39 -2.56
CA ILE A 198 0.22 -2.84 -1.39
C ILE A 198 -0.21 -4.25 -0.93
N GLY A 199 -1.49 -4.57 -1.08
CA GLY A 199 -2.03 -5.88 -0.75
C GLY A 199 -1.54 -6.97 -1.70
N TYR A 200 -1.53 -6.72 -3.00
CA TYR A 200 -0.94 -7.65 -3.98
C TYR A 200 0.56 -7.78 -3.77
N ALA A 201 1.28 -6.69 -3.52
CA ALA A 201 2.70 -6.76 -3.21
C ALA A 201 3.00 -7.67 -2.01
N ALA A 202 2.19 -7.58 -0.94
CA ALA A 202 2.33 -8.42 0.23
C ALA A 202 1.94 -9.90 -0.01
N SER A 203 0.99 -10.15 -0.93
CA SER A 203 0.47 -11.50 -1.20
C SER A 203 1.25 -12.26 -2.26
N PHE A 204 1.88 -11.56 -3.20
CA PHE A 204 2.39 -12.13 -4.44
C PHE A 204 3.43 -13.25 -4.23
N PRO A 205 4.43 -13.09 -3.32
CA PRO A 205 5.39 -14.19 -3.07
C PRO A 205 4.70 -15.47 -2.62
N LYS A 206 3.76 -15.34 -1.68
CA LYS A 206 3.02 -16.49 -1.16
C LYS A 206 2.07 -17.07 -2.21
N LEU A 207 1.41 -16.25 -3.00
CA LEU A 207 0.50 -16.71 -4.06
C LEU A 207 1.26 -17.53 -5.13
N ILE A 208 2.46 -17.09 -5.53
CA ILE A 208 3.33 -17.88 -6.42
C ILE A 208 3.61 -19.27 -5.81
N GLN A 209 3.99 -19.31 -4.54
CA GLN A 209 4.28 -20.55 -3.84
C GLN A 209 3.06 -21.46 -3.74
N ASP A 210 1.89 -20.91 -3.38
CA ASP A 210 0.69 -21.71 -3.15
C ASP A 210 0.06 -22.22 -4.45
N VAL A 211 0.17 -21.46 -5.54
CA VAL A 211 -0.42 -21.85 -6.85
C VAL A 211 0.48 -22.80 -7.63
N PHE A 212 1.80 -22.57 -7.62
CA PHE A 212 2.74 -23.29 -8.48
C PHE A 212 3.66 -24.25 -7.73
N GLY A 213 3.80 -24.11 -6.41
CA GLY A 213 4.76 -24.88 -5.61
C GLY A 213 4.38 -26.33 -5.39
N TYR A 214 3.13 -26.71 -5.62
CA TYR A 214 2.62 -28.06 -5.38
C TYR A 214 1.82 -28.56 -6.57
N LEU A 215 1.94 -29.86 -6.81
CA LEU A 215 1.12 -30.60 -7.79
C LEU A 215 -0.26 -30.95 -7.18
N PRO A 216 -1.28 -31.28 -7.99
CA PRO A 216 -2.60 -31.69 -7.49
C PRO A 216 -2.59 -32.89 -6.54
N ASN A 217 -1.59 -33.75 -6.65
CA ASN A 217 -1.37 -34.90 -5.75
C ASN A 217 -0.69 -34.53 -4.41
N GLY A 218 -0.42 -33.23 -4.16
CA GLY A 218 0.22 -32.72 -2.95
C GLY A 218 1.75 -32.81 -2.93
N LEU A 219 2.39 -33.35 -3.97
CA LEU A 219 3.84 -33.39 -4.08
C LEU A 219 4.39 -32.00 -4.45
N VAL A 220 5.62 -31.72 -4.03
CA VAL A 220 6.34 -30.49 -4.40
C VAL A 220 6.57 -30.49 -5.91
N ASN A 221 6.25 -29.39 -6.58
CA ASN A 221 6.56 -29.19 -7.99
C ASN A 221 8.05 -28.81 -8.18
N PRO A 222 8.88 -29.68 -8.79
CA PRO A 222 10.30 -29.39 -8.98
C PRO A 222 10.57 -28.24 -9.96
N ASN A 223 9.60 -27.91 -10.83
CA ASN A 223 9.70 -26.88 -11.86
C ASN A 223 9.00 -25.57 -11.43
N ALA A 224 8.60 -25.45 -10.15
CA ALA A 224 7.91 -24.28 -9.66
C ALA A 224 8.73 -23.00 -9.83
N PRO A 225 8.12 -21.88 -10.28
CA PRO A 225 8.79 -20.60 -10.33
C PRO A 225 9.18 -20.14 -8.92
N ASN A 226 10.42 -19.67 -8.76
CA ASN A 226 10.90 -19.20 -7.44
C ASN A 226 10.28 -17.84 -7.09
N PRO A 227 9.49 -17.73 -6.00
CA PRO A 227 8.89 -16.48 -5.58
C PRO A 227 9.89 -15.34 -5.35
N MET A 228 11.09 -15.66 -4.83
CA MET A 228 12.11 -14.65 -4.53
C MET A 228 12.73 -14.04 -5.80
N THR A 229 12.70 -14.78 -6.91
CA THR A 229 13.21 -14.30 -8.20
C THR A 229 12.21 -13.39 -8.92
N TRP A 230 10.90 -13.58 -8.70
CA TRP A 230 9.88 -12.95 -9.54
C TRP A 230 8.99 -11.95 -8.79
N ALA A 231 8.74 -12.15 -7.49
CA ALA A 231 7.70 -11.38 -6.79
C ALA A 231 8.01 -9.89 -6.69
N PHE A 232 9.28 -9.50 -6.55
CA PHE A 232 9.68 -8.08 -6.45
C PHE A 232 9.37 -7.28 -7.72
N LEU A 233 9.22 -7.93 -8.88
CA LEU A 233 8.91 -7.27 -10.15
C LEU A 233 7.51 -6.64 -10.14
N GLY A 234 6.56 -7.25 -9.45
CA GLY A 234 5.21 -6.71 -9.33
C GLY A 234 5.17 -5.29 -8.74
N PRO A 235 5.58 -5.11 -7.47
CA PRO A 235 5.64 -3.77 -6.89
C PRO A 235 6.61 -2.83 -7.60
N MET A 236 7.66 -3.34 -8.25
CA MET A 236 8.57 -2.52 -9.05
C MET A 236 7.83 -1.89 -10.23
N VAL A 237 7.14 -2.69 -11.03
CA VAL A 237 6.35 -2.22 -12.18
C VAL A 237 5.27 -1.25 -11.72
N GLY A 238 4.49 -1.62 -10.69
CA GLY A 238 3.43 -0.78 -10.16
C GLY A 238 3.93 0.55 -9.58
N ALA A 239 5.14 0.59 -9.01
CA ALA A 239 5.76 1.82 -8.51
C ALA A 239 6.25 2.72 -9.65
N ILE A 240 6.95 2.15 -10.64
CA ILE A 240 7.54 2.90 -11.77
C ILE A 240 6.44 3.48 -12.67
N ILE A 241 5.31 2.80 -12.83
CA ILE A 241 4.22 3.25 -13.71
C ILE A 241 3.37 4.41 -13.12
N ARG A 242 3.45 4.69 -11.82
CA ARG A 242 2.63 5.74 -11.16
C ARG A 242 2.82 7.14 -11.74
N PRO A 243 4.04 7.61 -11.99
CA PRO A 243 4.24 8.91 -12.64
C PRO A 243 3.54 9.00 -13.98
N LEU A 244 3.48 7.89 -14.74
CA LEU A 244 2.76 7.84 -16.01
C LEU A 244 1.25 8.04 -15.80
N GLY A 245 0.66 7.42 -14.76
CA GLY A 245 -0.74 7.64 -14.40
C GLY A 245 -1.04 9.10 -14.05
N GLY A 246 -0.17 9.73 -13.27
CA GLY A 246 -0.27 11.15 -12.93
C GLY A 246 -0.10 12.05 -14.17
N TRP A 247 0.93 11.81 -14.97
CA TRP A 247 1.18 12.56 -16.21
C TRP A 247 0.04 12.43 -17.22
N LEU A 248 -0.48 11.22 -17.40
CA LEU A 248 -1.61 10.99 -18.31
C LEU A 248 -2.86 11.74 -17.83
N SER A 249 -3.09 11.77 -16.52
CA SER A 249 -4.20 12.51 -15.90
C SER A 249 -4.02 14.03 -16.06
N ASP A 250 -2.81 14.54 -15.93
CA ASP A 250 -2.51 15.96 -16.18
C ASP A 250 -2.71 16.30 -17.65
N LYS A 251 -2.28 15.44 -18.59
CA LYS A 251 -2.39 15.64 -20.04
C LYS A 251 -3.85 15.56 -20.55
N LEU A 252 -4.64 14.66 -19.98
CA LEU A 252 -6.06 14.50 -20.34
C LEU A 252 -6.97 15.45 -19.56
N GLU A 253 -6.38 16.24 -18.66
CA GLU A 253 -7.11 17.12 -17.74
C GLU A 253 -8.19 16.40 -16.92
N SER A 254 -8.09 15.07 -16.79
CA SER A 254 -9.06 14.23 -16.09
C SER A 254 -8.38 13.05 -15.38
N GLY A 255 -8.39 13.10 -14.05
CA GLY A 255 -7.98 11.97 -13.22
C GLY A 255 -9.03 10.86 -13.21
N SER A 256 -10.31 11.20 -13.27
CA SER A 256 -11.42 10.24 -13.24
C SER A 256 -11.42 9.32 -14.47
N LYS A 257 -11.16 9.82 -15.68
CA LYS A 257 -11.06 9.00 -16.89
C LYS A 257 -9.90 8.01 -16.81
N VAL A 258 -8.73 8.47 -16.36
CA VAL A 258 -7.56 7.59 -16.21
C VAL A 258 -7.81 6.54 -15.12
N THR A 259 -8.47 6.92 -14.02
CA THR A 259 -8.91 5.99 -12.98
C THR A 259 -9.88 4.95 -13.56
N ALA A 260 -10.84 5.33 -14.39
CA ALA A 260 -11.78 4.41 -15.02
C ALA A 260 -11.06 3.38 -15.92
N TYR A 261 -10.18 3.82 -16.81
CA TYR A 261 -9.42 2.91 -17.69
C TYR A 261 -8.50 1.97 -16.89
N SER A 262 -7.84 2.49 -15.87
CA SER A 262 -7.00 1.64 -15.01
C SER A 262 -7.81 0.62 -14.23
N THR A 263 -9.03 0.97 -13.80
CA THR A 263 -9.94 0.05 -13.12
C THR A 263 -10.44 -1.05 -14.05
N LEU A 264 -10.79 -0.73 -15.29
CA LEU A 264 -11.15 -1.73 -16.31
C LEU A 264 -10.00 -2.71 -16.56
N LEU A 265 -8.76 -2.21 -16.65
CA LEU A 265 -7.57 -3.07 -16.77
C LEU A 265 -7.43 -3.99 -15.55
N GLN A 266 -7.64 -3.48 -14.32
CA GLN A 266 -7.58 -4.27 -13.10
C GLN A 266 -8.65 -5.39 -13.09
N ILE A 267 -9.89 -5.09 -13.50
CA ILE A 267 -10.97 -6.08 -13.59
C ILE A 267 -10.58 -7.19 -14.57
N ALA A 268 -10.20 -6.82 -15.80
CA ALA A 268 -9.84 -7.78 -16.83
C ALA A 268 -8.64 -8.65 -16.40
N ALA A 269 -7.62 -8.03 -15.83
CA ALA A 269 -6.44 -8.74 -15.35
C ALA A 269 -6.74 -9.65 -14.17
N ALA A 270 -7.59 -9.21 -13.20
CA ALA A 270 -7.97 -10.03 -12.05
C ALA A 270 -8.74 -11.30 -12.49
N LEU A 271 -9.68 -11.15 -13.42
CA LEU A 271 -10.43 -12.29 -13.97
C LEU A 271 -9.52 -13.24 -14.76
N GLY A 272 -8.56 -12.70 -15.53
CA GLY A 272 -7.59 -13.50 -16.24
C GLY A 272 -6.63 -14.26 -15.31
N VAL A 273 -6.16 -13.60 -14.23
CA VAL A 273 -5.34 -14.27 -13.19
C VAL A 273 -6.14 -15.37 -12.51
N ALA A 274 -7.41 -15.12 -12.17
CA ALA A 274 -8.30 -16.13 -11.59
C ALA A 274 -8.44 -17.35 -12.50
N TYR A 275 -8.61 -17.15 -13.80
CA TYR A 275 -8.67 -18.23 -14.79
C TYR A 275 -7.39 -19.08 -14.77
N TYR A 276 -6.20 -18.47 -14.80
CA TYR A 276 -4.94 -19.22 -14.82
C TYR A 276 -4.60 -19.87 -13.47
N ILE A 277 -5.11 -19.36 -12.36
CA ILE A 277 -5.04 -20.08 -11.06
C ILE A 277 -5.81 -21.40 -11.14
N ILE A 278 -7.00 -21.42 -11.74
CA ILE A 278 -7.79 -22.63 -11.91
C ILE A 278 -7.04 -23.62 -12.81
N GLN A 279 -6.53 -23.16 -13.97
CA GLN A 279 -5.79 -24.03 -14.90
C GLN A 279 -4.54 -24.63 -14.24
N ALA A 280 -3.77 -23.84 -13.51
CA ALA A 280 -2.59 -24.31 -12.81
C ALA A 280 -2.94 -25.35 -11.73
N ARG A 281 -4.00 -25.12 -10.95
CA ARG A 281 -4.45 -26.01 -9.88
C ARG A 281 -4.87 -27.40 -10.41
N GLU A 282 -5.47 -27.44 -11.59
CA GLU A 282 -5.99 -28.68 -12.19
C GLU A 282 -4.94 -29.44 -13.02
N SER A 283 -3.77 -28.84 -13.28
CA SER A 283 -2.72 -29.39 -14.14
C SER A 283 -1.67 -30.15 -13.34
N MET A 284 -1.17 -31.25 -13.91
CA MET A 284 0.03 -31.96 -13.43
C MET A 284 1.34 -31.24 -13.81
N ALA A 285 1.26 -30.17 -14.58
CA ALA A 285 2.37 -29.26 -14.93
C ALA A 285 1.95 -27.81 -14.73
N PRO A 286 1.75 -27.34 -13.46
CA PRO A 286 1.28 -25.98 -13.17
C PRO A 286 2.15 -24.88 -13.77
N GLU A 287 3.45 -25.11 -13.90
CA GLU A 287 4.45 -24.18 -14.44
C GLU A 287 4.17 -23.76 -15.89
N GLU A 288 3.44 -24.55 -16.68
CA GLU A 288 3.05 -24.17 -18.04
C GLU A 288 2.17 -22.93 -18.08
N TYR A 289 1.42 -22.68 -17.01
CA TYR A 289 0.54 -21.51 -16.86
C TYR A 289 1.22 -20.32 -16.19
N TRP A 290 2.51 -20.42 -15.86
CA TRP A 290 3.25 -19.37 -15.17
C TRP A 290 3.30 -18.06 -15.94
N TRP A 291 3.70 -18.08 -17.21
CA TRP A 291 3.89 -16.87 -17.96
C TRP A 291 2.60 -16.04 -18.20
N PRO A 292 1.48 -16.65 -18.61
CA PRO A 292 0.23 -15.91 -18.73
C PRO A 292 -0.29 -15.42 -17.37
N PHE A 293 -0.19 -16.22 -16.30
CA PHE A 293 -0.49 -15.78 -14.95
C PHE A 293 0.36 -14.55 -14.55
N PHE A 294 1.69 -14.66 -14.71
CA PHE A 294 2.62 -13.61 -14.34
C PHE A 294 2.37 -12.32 -15.12
N THR A 295 2.17 -12.41 -16.44
CA THR A 295 1.89 -11.25 -17.30
C THR A 295 0.61 -10.53 -16.89
N LEU A 296 -0.45 -11.27 -16.59
CA LEU A 296 -1.71 -10.69 -16.12
C LEU A 296 -1.58 -10.12 -14.71
N PHE A 297 -0.78 -10.75 -13.86
CA PHE A 297 -0.50 -10.19 -12.53
C PHE A 297 0.32 -8.89 -12.62
N MET A 298 1.26 -8.79 -13.58
CA MET A 298 1.94 -7.52 -13.89
C MET A 298 0.95 -6.47 -14.42
N ALA A 299 -0.04 -6.85 -15.23
CA ALA A 299 -1.10 -5.95 -15.67
C ALA A 299 -1.96 -5.43 -14.50
N LEU A 300 -2.20 -6.25 -13.46
CA LEU A 300 -2.80 -5.79 -12.21
C LEU A 300 -1.96 -4.71 -11.54
N PHE A 301 -0.65 -4.91 -11.42
CA PHE A 301 0.25 -3.91 -10.86
C PHE A 301 0.31 -2.64 -11.70
N ILE A 302 0.30 -2.74 -13.02
CA ILE A 302 0.20 -1.59 -13.93
C ILE A 302 -1.10 -0.83 -13.68
N GLY A 303 -2.23 -1.52 -13.65
CA GLY A 303 -3.53 -0.92 -13.38
C GLY A 303 -3.59 -0.20 -12.04
N THR A 304 -3.13 -0.86 -10.96
CA THR A 304 -3.08 -0.24 -9.63
C THR A 304 -2.13 0.96 -9.57
N GLY A 305 -0.99 0.91 -10.26
CA GLY A 305 -0.02 2.00 -10.33
C GLY A 305 -0.57 3.22 -11.07
N ILE A 306 -1.12 3.03 -12.28
CA ILE A 306 -1.75 4.10 -13.08
C ILE A 306 -2.90 4.72 -12.29
N GLY A 307 -3.79 3.89 -11.72
CA GLY A 307 -4.92 4.34 -10.92
C GLY A 307 -4.50 5.12 -9.68
N ASN A 308 -3.40 4.74 -9.04
CA ASN A 308 -2.87 5.48 -7.90
C ASN A 308 -2.35 6.88 -8.30
N GLY A 309 -1.64 6.99 -9.41
CA GLY A 309 -1.21 8.28 -9.95
C GLY A 309 -2.38 9.20 -10.32
N SER A 310 -3.44 8.64 -10.93
CA SER A 310 -4.63 9.40 -11.32
C SER A 310 -5.47 9.87 -10.13
N THR A 311 -5.62 9.06 -9.08
CA THR A 311 -6.35 9.46 -7.88
C THR A 311 -5.66 10.57 -7.11
N PHE A 312 -4.32 10.61 -7.11
CA PHE A 312 -3.57 11.75 -6.54
C PHE A 312 -3.85 13.06 -7.27
N ARG A 313 -3.99 13.04 -8.58
CA ARG A 313 -4.36 14.22 -9.35
C ARG A 313 -5.80 14.67 -9.01
N SER A 314 -6.72 13.74 -8.83
CA SER A 314 -8.14 14.07 -8.57
C SER A 314 -8.35 14.77 -7.21
N ILE A 315 -7.65 14.37 -6.16
CA ILE A 315 -7.86 14.91 -4.80
C ILE A 315 -7.71 16.44 -4.73
N PRO A 316 -6.63 17.08 -5.23
CA PRO A 316 -6.51 18.55 -5.22
C PRO A 316 -7.53 19.30 -6.09
N TYR A 317 -8.25 18.61 -6.97
CA TYR A 317 -9.33 19.19 -7.78
C TYR A 317 -10.68 19.09 -7.09
N ILE A 318 -10.91 18.00 -6.34
CA ILE A 318 -12.15 17.75 -5.60
C ILE A 318 -12.20 18.57 -4.30
N PHE A 319 -11.05 18.77 -3.64
CA PHE A 319 -10.99 19.38 -2.32
C PHE A 319 -10.28 20.73 -2.32
N SER A 320 -10.63 21.59 -1.37
CA SER A 320 -9.91 22.85 -1.15
C SER A 320 -8.45 22.58 -0.73
N LYS A 321 -7.59 23.60 -0.83
CA LYS A 321 -6.18 23.49 -0.40
C LYS A 321 -6.05 23.03 1.06
N GLU A 322 -6.95 23.51 1.93
CA GLU A 322 -6.96 23.19 3.37
C GLU A 322 -7.38 21.75 3.62
N GLN A 323 -8.25 21.18 2.78
CA GLN A 323 -8.78 19.84 2.92
C GLN A 323 -7.95 18.78 2.19
N ALA A 324 -7.27 19.12 1.10
CA ALA A 324 -6.55 18.16 0.27
C ALA A 324 -5.48 17.38 1.06
N GLY A 325 -4.71 18.05 1.92
CA GLY A 325 -3.71 17.41 2.77
C GLY A 325 -4.32 16.39 3.75
N PRO A 326 -5.30 16.81 4.59
CA PRO A 326 -6.02 15.88 5.47
C PRO A 326 -6.68 14.71 4.75
N VAL A 327 -7.29 14.92 3.58
CA VAL A 327 -7.90 13.86 2.78
C VAL A 327 -6.84 12.89 2.27
N LEU A 328 -5.70 13.37 1.76
CA LEU A 328 -4.57 12.52 1.35
C LEU A 328 -4.07 11.67 2.53
N GLY A 329 -3.94 12.26 3.71
CA GLY A 329 -3.54 11.56 4.92
C GLY A 329 -4.52 10.46 5.32
N TRP A 330 -5.81 10.79 5.40
CA TRP A 330 -6.88 9.86 5.75
C TRP A 330 -7.02 8.71 4.74
N THR A 331 -7.15 9.04 3.45
CA THR A 331 -7.33 8.03 2.38
C THR A 331 -6.14 7.09 2.31
N SER A 332 -4.91 7.60 2.50
CA SER A 332 -3.70 6.79 2.51
C SER A 332 -3.64 5.86 3.72
N ALA A 333 -4.03 6.34 4.90
CA ALA A 333 -4.05 5.53 6.12
C ALA A 333 -5.06 4.37 6.00
N ILE A 334 -6.26 4.63 5.49
CA ILE A 334 -7.28 3.59 5.30
C ILE A 334 -6.87 2.62 4.18
N ALA A 335 -6.38 3.12 3.06
CA ALA A 335 -5.94 2.27 1.95
C ALA A 335 -4.77 1.34 2.34
N ALA A 336 -3.91 1.76 3.29
CA ALA A 336 -2.82 0.91 3.79
C ALA A 336 -3.32 -0.40 4.44
N TYR A 337 -4.56 -0.46 4.91
CA TYR A 337 -5.17 -1.71 5.37
C TYR A 337 -5.27 -2.77 4.25
N GLY A 338 -5.16 -2.39 2.98
CA GLY A 338 -5.04 -3.34 1.87
C GLY A 338 -3.90 -4.34 2.05
N ALA A 339 -2.78 -3.91 2.63
CA ALA A 339 -1.65 -4.80 2.96
C ALA A 339 -2.00 -5.92 3.96
N PHE A 340 -3.08 -5.76 4.71
CA PHE A 340 -3.57 -6.74 5.66
C PHE A 340 -4.79 -7.51 5.13
N ILE A 341 -5.72 -6.80 4.51
CA ILE A 341 -6.98 -7.38 4.00
C ILE A 341 -6.71 -8.38 2.88
N ILE A 342 -5.95 -7.98 1.87
CA ILE A 342 -5.77 -8.79 0.65
C ILE A 342 -5.03 -10.11 0.96
N PRO A 343 -3.87 -10.13 1.68
CA PRO A 343 -3.24 -11.38 2.06
C PRO A 343 -4.13 -12.28 2.92
N LYS A 344 -4.95 -11.68 3.80
CA LYS A 344 -5.88 -12.44 4.64
C LYS A 344 -6.97 -13.11 3.80
N VAL A 345 -7.56 -12.39 2.84
CA VAL A 345 -8.58 -12.92 1.94
C VAL A 345 -8.00 -14.04 1.07
N PHE A 346 -6.84 -13.81 0.44
CA PHE A 346 -6.15 -14.87 -0.30
C PHE A 346 -5.86 -16.08 0.58
N GLY A 347 -5.26 -15.89 1.75
CA GLY A 347 -4.93 -16.99 2.66
C GLY A 347 -6.15 -17.79 3.13
N GLN A 348 -7.31 -17.15 3.29
CA GLN A 348 -8.56 -17.85 3.59
C GLN A 348 -9.05 -18.66 2.39
N GLN A 349 -9.05 -18.09 1.19
CA GLN A 349 -9.52 -18.78 -0.01
C GLN A 349 -8.56 -19.90 -0.45
N ILE A 350 -7.25 -19.72 -0.32
CA ILE A 350 -6.25 -20.77 -0.56
C ILE A 350 -6.50 -21.98 0.35
N LYS A 351 -6.77 -21.75 1.65
CA LYS A 351 -7.10 -22.84 2.59
C LYS A 351 -8.37 -23.60 2.23
N LEU A 352 -9.30 -22.95 1.52
CA LEU A 352 -10.52 -23.58 0.99
C LEU A 352 -10.31 -24.23 -0.38
N GLY A 353 -9.10 -24.14 -0.97
CA GLY A 353 -8.77 -24.67 -2.28
C GLY A 353 -9.21 -23.78 -3.45
N HIS A 354 -9.64 -22.53 -3.20
CA HIS A 354 -10.26 -21.65 -4.19
C HIS A 354 -9.67 -20.24 -4.18
N ALA A 355 -8.35 -20.11 -4.41
CA ALA A 355 -7.66 -18.82 -4.42
C ALA A 355 -8.29 -17.80 -5.39
N GLU A 356 -8.88 -18.27 -6.49
CA GLU A 356 -9.58 -17.48 -7.50
C GLU A 356 -10.78 -16.70 -6.94
N TYR A 357 -11.43 -17.18 -5.90
CA TYR A 357 -12.59 -16.50 -5.29
C TYR A 357 -12.21 -15.16 -4.66
N ALA A 358 -10.96 -15.01 -4.19
CA ALA A 358 -10.46 -13.73 -3.74
C ALA A 358 -10.49 -12.70 -4.88
N LEU A 359 -10.04 -13.08 -6.08
CA LEU A 359 -9.98 -12.21 -7.25
C LEU A 359 -11.38 -11.87 -7.79
N TYR A 360 -12.33 -12.80 -7.71
CA TYR A 360 -13.73 -12.49 -8.02
C TYR A 360 -14.30 -11.45 -7.06
N GLY A 361 -14.06 -11.60 -5.76
CA GLY A 361 -14.46 -10.61 -4.76
C GLY A 361 -13.84 -9.23 -5.02
N PHE A 362 -12.54 -9.18 -5.35
CA PHE A 362 -11.87 -7.92 -5.71
C PHE A 362 -12.42 -7.33 -7.01
N SER A 363 -12.74 -8.15 -8.02
CA SER A 363 -13.35 -7.68 -9.27
C SER A 363 -14.71 -7.02 -9.03
N VAL A 364 -15.54 -7.59 -8.16
CA VAL A 364 -16.82 -6.98 -7.75
C VAL A 364 -16.57 -5.63 -7.07
N TYR A 365 -15.60 -5.55 -6.17
CA TYR A 365 -15.21 -4.29 -5.53
C TYR A 365 -14.74 -3.25 -6.55
N TYR A 366 -13.95 -3.64 -7.54
CA TYR A 366 -13.48 -2.76 -8.62
C TYR A 366 -14.63 -2.24 -9.49
N ILE A 367 -15.62 -3.08 -9.77
CA ILE A 367 -16.84 -2.65 -10.48
C ILE A 367 -17.59 -1.59 -9.67
N VAL A 368 -17.73 -1.77 -8.35
CA VAL A 368 -18.35 -0.76 -7.49
C VAL A 368 -17.56 0.55 -7.54
N CYS A 369 -16.21 0.48 -7.45
CA CYS A 369 -15.36 1.68 -7.56
C CYS A 369 -15.48 2.37 -8.94
N LEU A 370 -15.59 1.59 -10.03
CA LEU A 370 -15.79 2.12 -11.37
C LEU A 370 -17.12 2.88 -11.47
N ILE A 371 -18.19 2.31 -10.91
CA ILE A 371 -19.52 2.95 -10.89
C ILE A 371 -19.47 4.24 -10.06
N LEU A 372 -18.84 4.22 -8.87
CA LEU A 372 -18.70 5.42 -8.04
C LEU A 372 -17.87 6.50 -8.73
N ASN A 373 -16.75 6.13 -9.36
CA ASN A 373 -15.93 7.07 -10.11
C ASN A 373 -16.69 7.71 -11.27
N TRP A 374 -17.38 6.89 -12.06
CA TRP A 374 -18.19 7.37 -13.17
C TRP A 374 -19.31 8.29 -12.68
N TRP A 375 -20.08 7.88 -11.67
CA TRP A 375 -21.24 8.62 -11.17
C TRP A 375 -20.88 9.99 -10.61
N TYR A 376 -19.82 10.07 -9.84
CA TYR A 376 -19.48 11.29 -9.11
C TYR A 376 -18.48 12.20 -9.84
N TYR A 377 -17.65 11.65 -10.75
CA TYR A 377 -16.49 12.39 -11.27
C TYR A 377 -16.29 12.35 -12.78
N ASP A 378 -16.87 11.39 -13.53
CA ASP A 378 -16.51 11.16 -14.94
C ASP A 378 -17.65 11.44 -15.92
N ARG A 379 -18.91 11.26 -15.55
CA ARG A 379 -20.05 11.55 -16.42
C ARG A 379 -20.18 13.05 -16.69
N ASN A 380 -20.77 13.43 -17.84
CA ASN A 380 -20.86 14.85 -18.28
C ASN A 380 -21.58 15.77 -17.29
N ASP A 381 -22.52 15.25 -16.54
CA ASP A 381 -23.33 15.93 -15.51
C ASP A 381 -22.90 15.50 -14.09
N ALA A 382 -21.66 15.06 -13.93
CA ALA A 382 -21.13 14.70 -12.62
C ALA A 382 -21.11 15.91 -11.68
N GLU A 383 -21.28 15.65 -10.39
CA GLU A 383 -21.26 16.70 -9.36
C GLU A 383 -19.94 17.46 -9.33
N ILE A 384 -18.83 16.77 -9.56
CA ILE A 384 -17.50 17.35 -9.70
C ILE A 384 -16.77 16.61 -10.84
N THR A 385 -16.58 17.30 -11.96
CA THR A 385 -15.75 16.75 -13.03
C THR A 385 -14.27 16.96 -12.73
N CYS A 386 -13.45 15.90 -12.78
CA CYS A 386 -12.02 16.01 -12.45
C CYS A 386 -11.13 15.09 -13.30
#